data_a54c0d26a016e2ac4c9cf44ec3a58f88
#
_entry.id   a54c0d26a016e2ac4c9cf44ec3a58f88
#
_cell.length_a   1.000
_cell.length_b   1.000
_cell.length_c   1.000
_cell.angle_alpha   90.00
_cell.angle_beta   90.00
_cell.angle_gamma   90.00
#
_symmetry.space_group_name_H-M   'P 1'
#
loop_
_entity.id
_entity.type
_entity.pdbx_description
1 polymer ?
#
loop_
_entity_poly.entity_id
_entity_poly.type
_entity_poly.pdbx_seq_one_letter_code
_entity_poly.pdbx_strand_id
1 'polypeptide(L)'
;KVTEIVVHFKKVPHLLLDNMNGAHPHANKLVLRIQPNEGIVLRFDMKLPGTGFQTKQVDMDFVYDRLSNVKTGDPYARLIEDCLLDDPTLFTRDDAVVSSWKYFDAILDYWKKYPETPLYGYPAGTWGPLESNALIENVDGNWTNPCKNLIHTDEYCEL
;
A
#
# COMPACT_ATOMS: atom_id res chain seq x y z
N LYS A 1 9.32 11.28 -3.30
CA LYS A 1 9.21 9.84 -2.99
C LYS A 1 7.83 9.56 -2.43
N VAL A 2 7.19 8.50 -2.89
CA VAL A 2 5.94 8.00 -2.33
C VAL A 2 6.13 6.53 -1.98
N THR A 3 5.66 6.13 -0.81
CA THR A 3 5.64 4.73 -0.37
C THR A 3 4.27 4.42 0.19
N GLU A 4 3.61 3.43 -0.39
CA GLU A 4 2.32 2.95 0.11
C GLU A 4 2.17 1.45 -0.06
N ILE A 5 1.32 0.88 0.78
CA ILE A 5 0.89 -0.51 0.70
C ILE A 5 -0.59 -0.50 0.35
N VAL A 6 -0.94 -1.17 -0.73
CA VAL A 6 -2.33 -1.28 -1.18
C VAL A 6 -2.80 -2.72 -1.01
N VAL A 7 -3.87 -2.89 -0.22
CA VAL A 7 -4.51 -4.18 -0.02
C VAL A 7 -5.82 -4.19 -0.81
N HIS A 8 -5.89 -5.02 -1.83
CA HIS A 8 -7.11 -5.29 -2.57
C HIS A 8 -7.85 -6.45 -1.90
N PHE A 9 -9.04 -6.18 -1.40
CA PHE A 9 -9.88 -7.24 -0.85
C PHE A 9 -10.52 -8.05 -1.97
N LYS A 10 -10.82 -9.31 -1.68
CA LYS A 10 -11.57 -10.16 -2.61
C LYS A 10 -12.99 -9.64 -2.79
N LYS A 11 -13.54 -9.79 -3.99
CA LYS A 11 -14.95 -9.51 -4.24
C LYS A 11 -15.84 -10.40 -3.37
N VAL A 12 -16.94 -9.84 -2.89
CA VAL A 12 -17.93 -10.60 -2.13
C VAL A 12 -18.67 -11.58 -3.05
N PRO A 13 -18.82 -12.85 -2.63
CA PRO A 13 -19.44 -13.87 -3.48
C PRO A 13 -20.96 -13.71 -3.62
N HIS A 14 -21.61 -12.98 -2.69
CA HIS A 14 -23.05 -12.73 -2.69
C HIS A 14 -23.34 -11.24 -2.78
N LEU A 15 -24.00 -10.85 -3.85
CA LEU A 15 -24.27 -9.46 -4.19
C LEU A 15 -25.70 -9.10 -3.81
N LEU A 16 -25.93 -8.80 -2.51
CA LEU A 16 -27.21 -8.22 -2.06
C LEU A 16 -27.48 -6.86 -2.72
N LEU A 17 -26.39 -6.19 -3.12
CA LEU A 17 -26.40 -4.85 -3.72
C LEU A 17 -26.05 -4.88 -5.21
N ASP A 18 -26.25 -6.03 -5.87
CA ASP A 18 -26.01 -6.14 -7.29
C ASP A 18 -27.07 -5.31 -8.03
N ASN A 19 -26.62 -4.31 -8.76
CA ASN A 19 -27.53 -3.46 -9.51
C ASN A 19 -28.15 -4.28 -10.63
N MET A 20 -29.46 -4.25 -10.76
CA MET A 20 -30.22 -4.85 -11.86
C MET A 20 -29.75 -4.36 -13.24
N ASN A 21 -28.90 -3.35 -13.31
CA ASN A 21 -28.28 -2.76 -14.49
C ASN A 21 -26.87 -3.34 -14.81
N GLY A 22 -26.43 -4.41 -14.16
CA GLY A 22 -25.16 -5.08 -14.47
C GLY A 22 -23.90 -4.41 -13.92
N ALA A 23 -24.02 -3.38 -13.11
CA ALA A 23 -22.87 -2.79 -12.43
C ALA A 23 -22.60 -3.55 -11.12
N HIS A 24 -21.55 -4.36 -11.12
CA HIS A 24 -21.10 -5.06 -9.92
C HIS A 24 -20.42 -4.09 -8.93
N PRO A 25 -20.63 -4.25 -7.61
CA PRO A 25 -19.89 -3.49 -6.61
C PRO A 25 -18.38 -3.68 -6.78
N HIS A 26 -17.64 -2.62 -6.53
CA HIS A 26 -16.18 -2.67 -6.55
C HIS A 26 -15.66 -3.45 -5.33
N ALA A 27 -14.54 -4.13 -5.50
CA ALA A 27 -13.84 -4.69 -4.36
C ALA A 27 -13.35 -3.57 -3.43
N ASN A 28 -13.42 -3.79 -2.13
CA ASN A 28 -12.89 -2.85 -1.16
C ASN A 28 -11.37 -2.73 -1.31
N LYS A 29 -10.84 -1.56 -1.00
CA LYS A 29 -9.40 -1.28 -1.06
C LYS A 29 -8.95 -0.56 0.22
N LEU A 30 -7.86 -1.03 0.82
CA LEU A 30 -7.20 -0.35 1.92
C LEU A 30 -5.84 0.15 1.44
N VAL A 31 -5.60 1.45 1.60
CA VAL A 31 -4.33 2.10 1.26
C VAL A 31 -3.67 2.56 2.56
N LEU A 32 -2.44 2.10 2.81
CA LEU A 32 -1.60 2.53 3.91
C LEU A 32 -0.48 3.39 3.32
N ARG A 33 -0.57 4.69 3.48
CA ARG A 33 0.46 5.64 3.03
C ARG A 33 1.52 5.78 4.12
N ILE A 34 2.76 5.39 3.79
CA ILE A 34 3.93 5.47 4.67
C ILE A 34 4.61 6.84 4.53
N GLN A 35 4.71 7.33 3.28
CA GLN A 35 5.27 8.65 2.98
C GLN A 35 4.90 9.12 1.57
N PRO A 36 4.83 10.46 1.30
CA PRO A 36 4.67 11.54 2.26
C PRO A 36 3.22 11.55 2.77
N ASN A 37 2.90 12.37 3.75
CA ASN A 37 1.54 12.53 4.26
C ASN A 37 0.96 11.20 4.77
N GLU A 38 1.56 10.69 5.83
CA GLU A 38 1.18 9.44 6.46
C GLU A 38 -0.32 9.35 6.73
N GLY A 39 -0.92 8.23 6.36
CA GLY A 39 -2.36 8.08 6.51
C GLY A 39 -2.90 6.74 6.02
N ILE A 40 -4.18 6.57 6.26
CA ILE A 40 -4.93 5.37 5.87
C ILE A 40 -6.16 5.81 5.09
N VAL A 41 -6.45 5.13 3.97
CA VAL A 41 -7.71 5.28 3.24
C VAL A 41 -8.36 3.92 3.09
N LEU A 42 -9.61 3.82 3.52
CA LEU A 42 -10.47 2.68 3.23
C LEU A 42 -11.48 3.09 2.17
N ARG A 43 -11.40 2.47 1.00
CA ARG A 43 -12.35 2.65 -0.11
C ARG A 43 -13.33 1.50 -0.14
N PHE A 44 -14.63 1.81 -0.17
CA PHE A 44 -15.71 0.82 -0.17
C PHE A 44 -16.95 1.36 -0.85
N ASP A 45 -17.83 0.45 -1.26
CA ASP A 45 -19.11 0.84 -1.84
C ASP A 45 -20.16 1.05 -0.74
N MET A 46 -20.81 2.22 -0.78
CA MET A 46 -21.89 2.60 0.11
C MET A 46 -23.20 2.67 -0.66
N LYS A 47 -24.29 2.11 -0.08
CA LYS A 47 -25.64 2.27 -0.63
C LYS A 47 -26.07 3.74 -0.56
N LEU A 48 -26.54 4.26 -1.69
CA LEU A 48 -27.13 5.61 -1.70
C LEU A 48 -28.49 5.61 -1.01
N PRO A 49 -28.82 6.68 -0.26
CA PRO A 49 -30.17 6.88 0.26
C PRO A 49 -31.21 6.95 -0.85
N GLY A 50 -32.39 6.40 -0.63
CA GLY A 50 -33.49 6.41 -1.57
C GLY A 50 -33.98 5.02 -1.97
N THR A 51 -34.83 4.96 -2.98
CA THR A 51 -35.39 3.71 -3.53
C THR A 51 -34.37 3.01 -4.40
N GLY A 52 -34.31 1.68 -4.29
CA GLY A 52 -33.39 0.84 -5.05
C GLY A 52 -32.07 0.58 -4.34
N PHE A 53 -31.18 -0.16 -5.01
CA PHE A 53 -29.89 -0.63 -4.51
C PHE A 53 -28.72 0.00 -5.28
N GLN A 54 -28.79 1.34 -5.46
CA GLN A 54 -27.66 2.05 -6.07
C GLN A 54 -26.54 2.21 -5.06
N THR A 55 -25.34 1.88 -5.50
CA THR A 55 -24.11 2.05 -4.70
C THR A 55 -23.22 3.12 -5.30
N LYS A 56 -22.42 3.73 -4.45
CA LYS A 56 -21.36 4.69 -4.82
C LYS A 56 -20.10 4.36 -4.03
N GLN A 57 -18.98 4.34 -4.72
CA GLN A 57 -17.69 4.20 -4.07
C GLN A 57 -17.37 5.46 -3.25
N VAL A 58 -16.98 5.26 -2.01
CA VAL A 58 -16.64 6.32 -1.04
C VAL A 58 -15.35 5.99 -0.35
N ASP A 59 -14.64 7.03 0.08
CA ASP A 59 -13.41 6.94 0.84
C ASP A 59 -13.64 7.36 2.29
N MET A 60 -13.10 6.56 3.21
CA MET A 60 -12.91 6.92 4.60
C MET A 60 -11.42 7.13 4.82
N ASP A 61 -11.00 8.35 5.08
CA ASP A 61 -9.60 8.71 5.20
C ASP A 61 -9.22 9.14 6.62
N PHE A 62 -7.99 8.83 6.95
CA PHE A 62 -7.34 9.21 8.17
C PHE A 62 -5.93 9.70 7.82
N VAL A 63 -5.64 10.94 8.14
CA VAL A 63 -4.33 11.56 7.89
C VAL A 63 -3.74 12.03 9.20
N TYR A 64 -2.51 11.58 9.51
CA TYR A 64 -1.86 11.87 10.78
C TYR A 64 -1.69 13.37 11.05
N ASP A 65 -1.31 14.14 10.03
CA ASP A 65 -1.14 15.60 10.16
C ASP A 65 -2.41 16.35 10.61
N ARG A 66 -3.60 15.76 10.39
CA ARG A 66 -4.87 16.36 10.81
C ARG A 66 -5.20 16.09 12.26
N LEU A 67 -4.56 15.11 12.89
CA LEU A 67 -4.86 14.71 14.27
C LEU A 67 -4.03 15.43 15.31
N SER A 68 -2.82 15.82 14.98
CA SER A 68 -1.92 16.47 15.89
C SER A 68 -1.60 17.87 15.38
N ASN A 69 -1.80 18.87 16.24
CA ASN A 69 -1.24 20.21 16.02
C ASN A 69 0.29 20.24 16.17
N VAL A 70 0.90 19.07 16.38
CA VAL A 70 2.33 18.87 16.54
C VAL A 70 2.89 18.37 15.23
N LYS A 71 3.75 19.15 14.58
CA LYS A 71 4.51 18.65 13.44
C LYS A 71 5.29 17.41 13.86
N THR A 72 5.12 16.33 13.13
CA THR A 72 5.93 15.13 13.29
C THR A 72 7.39 15.53 13.13
N GLY A 73 8.19 15.36 14.18
CA GLY A 73 9.60 15.69 14.15
C GLY A 73 10.37 14.78 13.20
N ASP A 74 11.66 15.07 13.00
CA ASP A 74 12.54 14.19 12.24
C ASP A 74 12.59 12.81 12.91
N PRO A 75 12.27 11.71 12.19
CA PRO A 75 12.30 10.35 12.73
C PRO A 75 13.65 9.97 13.37
N TYR A 76 14.75 10.48 12.82
CA TYR A 76 16.08 10.23 13.38
C TYR A 76 16.31 10.93 14.72
N ALA A 77 15.73 12.13 14.91
CA ALA A 77 15.80 12.82 16.19
C ALA A 77 15.15 11.97 17.31
N ARG A 78 14.01 11.33 17.02
CA ARG A 78 13.35 10.42 17.94
C ARG A 78 14.21 9.20 18.27
N LEU A 79 14.81 8.57 17.28
CA LEU A 79 15.70 7.41 17.52
C LEU A 79 16.93 7.78 18.36
N ILE A 80 17.49 8.97 18.15
CA ILE A 80 18.61 9.46 18.97
C ILE A 80 18.15 9.69 20.42
N GLU A 81 16.98 10.30 20.61
CA GLU A 81 16.40 10.49 21.94
C GLU A 81 16.19 9.15 22.65
N ASP A 82 15.57 8.17 21.98
CA ASP A 82 15.35 6.83 22.53
C ASP A 82 16.67 6.13 22.90
N CYS A 83 17.74 6.32 22.11
CA CYS A 83 19.08 5.87 22.45
C CYS A 83 19.61 6.50 23.74
N LEU A 84 19.41 7.81 23.93
CA LEU A 84 19.86 8.52 25.11
C LEU A 84 19.08 8.15 26.38
N LEU A 85 17.82 7.74 26.19
CA LEU A 85 16.92 7.30 27.26
C LEU A 85 16.98 5.79 27.55
N ASP A 86 17.81 5.05 26.81
CA ASP A 86 17.91 3.58 26.88
C ASP A 86 16.55 2.90 26.60
N ASP A 87 15.75 3.47 25.69
CA ASP A 87 14.46 2.93 25.26
C ASP A 87 14.59 2.09 23.97
N PRO A 88 14.52 0.75 24.05
CA PRO A 88 14.68 -0.10 22.88
C PRO A 88 13.40 -0.24 22.01
N THR A 89 12.32 0.44 22.33
CA THR A 89 10.98 0.19 21.75
C THR A 89 10.96 0.31 20.23
N LEU A 90 11.67 1.27 19.64
CA LEU A 90 11.72 1.48 18.20
C LEU A 90 12.87 0.74 17.49
N PHE A 91 13.73 0.04 18.24
CA PHE A 91 14.86 -0.68 17.68
C PHE A 91 14.51 -2.15 17.40
N THR A 92 15.00 -2.63 16.25
CA THR A 92 14.81 -4.04 15.88
C THR A 92 15.74 -4.93 16.70
N ARG A 93 15.17 -5.98 17.31
CA ARG A 93 15.94 -6.97 18.04
C ARG A 93 16.88 -7.75 17.11
N ASP A 94 18.02 -8.18 17.64
CA ASP A 94 19.03 -8.94 16.91
C ASP A 94 18.51 -10.27 16.35
N ASP A 95 17.70 -10.99 17.12
CA ASP A 95 17.06 -12.24 16.68
C ASP A 95 16.08 -12.03 15.51
N ALA A 96 15.36 -10.90 15.48
CA ALA A 96 14.49 -10.55 14.37
C ALA A 96 15.29 -10.23 13.11
N VAL A 97 16.42 -9.50 13.25
CA VAL A 97 17.34 -9.23 12.14
C VAL A 97 17.89 -10.52 11.55
N VAL A 98 18.40 -11.43 12.40
CA VAL A 98 18.93 -12.73 11.96
C VAL A 98 17.86 -13.57 11.27
N SER A 99 16.64 -13.59 11.80
CA SER A 99 15.53 -14.33 11.19
C SER A 99 15.14 -13.76 9.83
N SER A 100 15.15 -12.44 9.68
CA SER A 100 14.89 -11.77 8.41
C SER A 100 15.95 -12.12 7.36
N TRP A 101 17.22 -12.09 7.73
CA TRP A 101 18.31 -12.48 6.83
C TRP A 101 18.20 -13.94 6.39
N LYS A 102 17.91 -14.88 7.29
CA LYS A 102 17.71 -16.29 6.94
C LYS A 102 16.62 -16.49 5.86
N TYR A 103 15.58 -15.67 5.92
CA TYR A 103 14.52 -15.70 4.89
C TYR A 103 15.03 -15.22 3.54
N PHE A 104 15.73 -14.08 3.50
CA PHE A 104 16.23 -13.50 2.26
C PHE A 104 17.43 -14.24 1.68
N ASP A 105 18.29 -14.84 2.51
CA ASP A 105 19.42 -15.63 2.07
C ASP A 105 18.98 -16.79 1.15
N ALA A 106 17.84 -17.41 1.40
CA ALA A 106 17.30 -18.45 0.53
C ALA A 106 17.04 -17.94 -0.90
N ILE A 107 16.58 -16.70 -1.05
CA ILE A 107 16.34 -16.04 -2.35
C ILE A 107 17.68 -15.67 -3.01
N LEU A 108 18.58 -15.08 -2.25
CA LEU A 108 19.91 -14.67 -2.74
C LEU A 108 20.75 -15.88 -3.20
N ASP A 109 20.69 -16.98 -2.45
CA ASP A 109 21.37 -18.22 -2.81
C ASP A 109 20.77 -18.88 -4.05
N TYR A 110 19.45 -18.79 -4.23
CA TYR A 110 18.78 -19.23 -5.45
C TYR A 110 19.32 -18.45 -6.66
N TRP A 111 19.41 -17.13 -6.61
CA TRP A 111 19.94 -16.30 -7.69
C TRP A 111 21.41 -16.57 -7.98
N LYS A 112 22.22 -16.82 -6.96
CA LYS A 112 23.64 -17.24 -7.16
C LYS A 112 23.73 -18.58 -7.87
N LYS A 113 22.86 -19.52 -7.53
CA LYS A 113 22.86 -20.88 -8.09
C LYS A 113 22.31 -20.91 -9.51
N TYR A 114 21.39 -20.02 -9.84
CA TYR A 114 20.69 -19.97 -11.13
C TYR A 114 20.86 -18.58 -11.78
N PRO A 115 22.06 -18.27 -12.31
CA PRO A 115 22.35 -16.96 -12.90
C PRO A 115 21.52 -16.66 -14.15
N GLU A 116 20.90 -17.66 -14.75
CA GLU A 116 19.98 -17.55 -15.88
C GLU A 116 18.59 -16.99 -15.48
N THR A 117 18.31 -16.83 -14.19
CA THR A 117 17.06 -16.25 -13.72
C THR A 117 16.91 -14.83 -14.27
N PRO A 118 15.81 -14.52 -14.97
CA PRO A 118 15.63 -13.21 -15.58
C PRO A 118 15.72 -12.07 -14.57
N LEU A 119 16.50 -11.05 -14.88
CA LEU A 119 16.57 -9.80 -14.15
C LEU A 119 16.14 -8.68 -15.09
N TYR A 120 15.05 -7.99 -14.71
CA TYR A 120 14.47 -6.95 -15.53
C TYR A 120 14.95 -5.58 -15.07
N GLY A 121 15.48 -4.79 -16.03
CA GLY A 121 15.88 -3.41 -15.79
C GLY A 121 14.72 -2.44 -16.10
N TYR A 122 14.76 -1.26 -15.48
CA TYR A 122 13.82 -0.20 -15.78
C TYR A 122 14.50 1.19 -15.69
N PRO A 123 14.01 2.19 -16.43
CA PRO A 123 14.56 3.54 -16.37
C PRO A 123 14.40 4.18 -15.00
N ALA A 124 15.38 4.96 -14.56
CA ALA A 124 15.27 5.76 -13.33
C ALA A 124 14.08 6.72 -13.43
N GLY A 125 13.39 6.92 -12.30
CA GLY A 125 12.20 7.76 -12.24
C GLY A 125 10.90 7.10 -12.71
N THR A 126 10.92 5.80 -13.02
CA THR A 126 9.71 5.03 -13.35
C THR A 126 9.29 4.12 -12.19
N TRP A 127 8.09 3.56 -12.28
CA TRP A 127 7.50 2.70 -11.24
C TRP A 127 7.97 1.25 -11.26
N GLY A 128 8.94 0.91 -12.09
CA GLY A 128 9.47 -0.44 -12.20
C GLY A 128 9.33 -1.03 -13.59
N PRO A 129 9.77 -2.29 -13.78
CA PRO A 129 9.68 -2.98 -15.05
C PRO A 129 8.24 -3.39 -15.36
N LEU A 130 7.87 -3.42 -16.64
CA LEU A 130 6.53 -3.84 -17.08
C LEU A 130 6.23 -5.30 -16.71
N GLU A 131 7.26 -6.13 -16.62
CA GLU A 131 7.16 -7.54 -16.24
C GLU A 131 6.63 -7.73 -14.81
N SER A 132 6.74 -6.70 -13.97
CA SER A 132 6.15 -6.73 -12.62
C SER A 132 4.62 -6.88 -12.63
N ASN A 133 3.96 -6.57 -13.74
CA ASN A 133 2.51 -6.76 -13.89
C ASN A 133 2.11 -8.24 -13.79
N ALA A 134 2.98 -9.15 -14.23
CA ALA A 134 2.73 -10.59 -14.12
C ALA A 134 2.53 -11.07 -12.66
N LEU A 135 3.07 -10.35 -11.68
CA LEU A 135 2.91 -10.68 -10.26
C LEU A 135 1.45 -10.54 -9.78
N ILE A 136 0.67 -9.71 -10.45
CA ILE A 136 -0.72 -9.39 -10.05
C ILE A 136 -1.76 -9.76 -11.10
N GLU A 137 -1.38 -10.40 -12.22
CA GLU A 137 -2.31 -10.81 -13.29
C GLU A 137 -3.47 -11.70 -12.80
N ASN A 138 -3.23 -12.50 -11.76
CA ASN A 138 -4.23 -13.41 -11.18
C ASN A 138 -4.97 -12.80 -9.98
N VAL A 139 -4.75 -11.53 -9.68
CA VAL A 139 -5.38 -10.81 -8.57
C VAL A 139 -6.31 -9.76 -9.17
N ASP A 140 -7.52 -9.64 -8.64
CA ASP A 140 -8.46 -8.57 -9.00
C ASP A 140 -7.90 -7.20 -8.54
N GLY A 141 -6.77 -6.77 -9.11
CA GLY A 141 -6.11 -5.52 -8.75
C GLY A 141 -5.04 -5.13 -9.76
N ASN A 142 -4.75 -3.86 -9.80
CA ASN A 142 -3.67 -3.30 -10.62
C ASN A 142 -2.66 -2.59 -9.72
N TRP A 143 -1.41 -2.49 -10.18
CA TRP A 143 -0.47 -1.57 -9.57
C TRP A 143 -1.06 -0.16 -9.58
N THR A 144 -1.00 0.51 -8.46
CA THR A 144 -1.40 1.92 -8.35
C THR A 144 -0.16 2.78 -8.36
N ASN A 145 -0.16 3.82 -9.20
CA ASN A 145 0.88 4.83 -9.21
C ASN A 145 0.41 5.99 -8.34
N PRO A 146 0.87 6.07 -7.08
CA PRO A 146 0.31 7.00 -6.13
C PRO A 146 0.67 8.45 -6.45
N CYS A 147 -0.31 9.34 -6.31
CA CYS A 147 -0.13 10.79 -6.33
C CYS A 147 0.28 11.34 -4.96
N LYS A 148 0.73 12.61 -4.92
CA LYS A 148 1.06 13.30 -3.67
C LYS A 148 -0.13 13.38 -2.71
N ASN A 149 -1.36 13.46 -3.24
CA ASN A 149 -2.58 13.51 -2.46
C ASN A 149 -3.14 12.11 -2.20
N LEU A 150 -3.41 11.78 -0.95
CA LEU A 150 -3.90 10.47 -0.53
C LEU A 150 -5.30 10.13 -1.09
N ILE A 151 -6.13 11.15 -1.29
CA ILE A 151 -7.55 10.99 -1.68
C ILE A 151 -7.76 10.91 -3.20
N HIS A 152 -6.83 11.42 -4.01
CA HIS A 152 -6.93 11.44 -5.48
C HIS A 152 -6.01 10.40 -6.11
N THR A 153 -6.30 9.13 -5.89
CA THR A 153 -5.46 8.02 -6.38
C THR A 153 -5.75 7.60 -7.81
N ASP A 154 -6.77 8.16 -8.45
CA ASP A 154 -7.22 7.72 -9.78
C ASP A 154 -6.71 8.64 -10.92
N GLU A 155 -6.06 9.75 -10.60
CA GLU A 155 -5.43 10.60 -11.59
C GLU A 155 -3.98 10.15 -11.83
N TYR A 156 -3.60 10.01 -13.10
CA TYR A 156 -2.21 9.81 -13.51
C TYR A 156 -1.41 11.02 -13.04
N CYS A 157 -0.53 10.81 -12.08
CA CYS A 157 0.43 11.82 -11.69
C CYS A 157 1.71 11.61 -12.49
N GLU A 158 2.09 12.62 -13.25
CA GLU A 158 3.45 12.73 -13.76
C GLU A 158 4.42 12.81 -12.56
N LEU A 159 5.49 12.06 -12.65
CA LEU A 159 6.56 11.99 -11.63
C LEU A 159 7.40 13.27 -11.63
#